data_5546ba8563aed55c71bc5a0fd3cb2c67
#
_entry.id   5546ba8563aed55c71bc5a0fd3cb2c67
#
_cell.length_a   1.000
_cell.length_b   1.000
_cell.length_c   1.000
_cell.angle_alpha   90.00
_cell.angle_beta   90.00
_cell.angle_gamma   90.00
#
_symmetry.space_group_name_H-M   'P 1'
#
loop_
_entity.id
_entity.type
_entity.pdbx_description
1 polymer ?
#
loop_
_entity_poly.entity_id
_entity_poly.type
_entity_poly.pdbx_seq_one_letter_code
_entity_poly.pdbx_strand_id
1 'polypeptide(L)'
;MDAEAGSLPAFKVHTLISARRDGGVSLSFRLNRSQAAHKGSAGQSQVEFCCMIDERPASLFKVETVKAVARTFARLAVLTALLAPMAACSSLDSLNPFGGEKYETKLLPDIPAQEIYDQGLARLQSKDYEGAAKKFGELEKQFPYSQWSRKGLLMQTFSHFQGNQFDDAVASANRYVNLYPTSEETPYAAYLAAMSYYNQIPDVTRDQERAERALAIFTQITQKWPKSEYAEDAKFKIQVTRDQLAGKEMSVGRFYLSRRNYTAAINRFRDVLGKYQTTRHSEEALYRLTEAYLGLGIKHEAQTAAAVLGHNYPDGQWYKDAYDLLQNGGLEPSEDKGSWMSKIFKKVGLG
;
A
#
# COMPACT_ATOMS: atom_id res chain seq x y z
N MET A 1 3.22 12.44 45.85
CA MET A 1 3.19 13.37 44.70
C MET A 1 3.11 12.49 43.49
N ASP A 2 1.88 12.15 43.14
CA ASP A 2 1.51 11.12 42.20
C ASP A 2 1.44 11.77 40.82
N ALA A 3 2.23 11.24 39.87
CA ALA A 3 2.17 11.62 38.47
C ALA A 3 1.24 10.61 37.72
N GLU A 4 0.04 11.05 37.42
CA GLU A 4 -0.93 10.30 36.63
C GLU A 4 -0.40 10.00 35.21
N ALA A 5 -0.30 8.71 34.92
CA ALA A 5 -0.08 8.20 33.60
C ALA A 5 -1.37 8.36 32.79
N GLY A 6 -1.39 9.34 31.88
CA GLY A 6 -2.51 9.53 30.94
C GLY A 6 -2.65 8.34 30.00
N SER A 7 -3.67 7.53 30.22
CA SER A 7 -4.09 6.45 29.35
C SER A 7 -4.63 7.01 28.02
N LEU A 8 -4.07 6.54 26.92
CA LEU A 8 -4.55 6.84 25.56
C LEU A 8 -5.97 6.24 25.35
N PRO A 9 -6.88 6.97 24.72
CA PRO A 9 -8.25 6.49 24.51
C PRO A 9 -8.29 5.34 23.52
N ALA A 10 -8.93 4.24 23.92
CA ALA A 10 -9.25 3.12 23.06
C ALA A 10 -10.30 3.54 22.02
N PHE A 11 -9.91 3.66 20.76
CA PHE A 11 -10.83 3.89 19.65
C PHE A 11 -11.50 2.58 19.26
N LYS A 12 -12.78 2.44 19.61
CA LYS A 12 -13.68 1.42 19.05
C LYS A 12 -14.05 1.80 17.62
N VAL A 13 -13.54 1.05 16.66
CA VAL A 13 -14.00 1.15 15.26
C VAL A 13 -15.23 0.27 15.10
N HIS A 14 -16.41 0.86 15.06
CA HIS A 14 -17.63 0.18 14.64
C HIS A 14 -17.73 0.22 13.11
N THR A 15 -17.47 -0.90 12.47
CA THR A 15 -17.78 -1.09 11.05
C THR A 15 -19.19 -1.65 10.94
N LEU A 16 -20.15 -0.81 10.56
CA LEU A 16 -21.49 -1.25 10.19
C LEU A 16 -21.47 -1.72 8.73
N ILE A 17 -21.52 -3.02 8.51
CA ILE A 17 -21.77 -3.61 7.19
C ILE A 17 -23.29 -3.75 7.04
N SER A 18 -23.89 -2.88 6.21
CA SER A 18 -25.27 -3.02 5.77
C SER A 18 -25.28 -3.76 4.43
N ALA A 19 -25.76 -4.99 4.43
CA ALA A 19 -26.02 -5.75 3.23
C ALA A 19 -27.36 -5.33 2.63
N ARG A 20 -27.35 -4.75 1.42
CA ARG A 20 -28.55 -4.56 0.59
C ARG A 20 -28.54 -5.59 -0.53
N ARG A 21 -29.55 -6.46 -0.55
CA ARG A 21 -29.90 -7.27 -1.73
C ARG A 21 -30.44 -6.30 -2.79
N ASP A 22 -29.79 -6.26 -3.92
CA ASP A 22 -30.32 -6.13 -5.28
C ASP A 22 -29.17 -5.69 -6.20
N GLY A 23 -29.03 -6.36 -7.33
CA GLY A 23 -27.91 -6.21 -8.25
C GLY A 23 -27.85 -4.85 -8.91
N GLY A 24 -26.69 -4.25 -8.89
CA GLY A 24 -26.38 -3.02 -9.63
C GLY A 24 -25.51 -2.08 -8.83
N VAL A 25 -24.16 -2.15 -9.02
CA VAL A 25 -23.23 -1.19 -8.41
C VAL A 25 -23.14 0.04 -9.31
N SER A 26 -23.82 1.11 -8.92
CA SER A 26 -23.62 2.46 -9.45
C SER A 26 -22.97 3.31 -8.39
N LEU A 27 -21.71 3.67 -8.58
CA LEU A 27 -20.98 4.64 -7.73
C LEU A 27 -21.26 6.05 -8.26
N SER A 28 -22.16 6.76 -7.59
CA SER A 28 -22.35 8.20 -7.80
C SER A 28 -21.74 8.97 -6.64
N PHE A 29 -20.62 9.66 -6.89
CA PHE A 29 -20.07 10.66 -5.97
C PHE A 29 -20.87 11.96 -6.05
N ARG A 30 -21.62 12.30 -5.01
CA ARG A 30 -22.21 13.62 -4.82
C ARG A 30 -21.31 14.46 -3.92
N LEU A 31 -20.61 15.41 -4.51
CA LEU A 31 -19.99 16.51 -3.78
C LEU A 31 -21.08 17.51 -3.37
N ASN A 32 -21.29 17.66 -2.08
CA ASN A 32 -22.21 18.66 -1.53
C ASN A 32 -21.48 20.00 -1.42
N ARG A 33 -21.81 20.91 -2.36
CA ARG A 33 -21.31 22.29 -2.36
C ARG A 33 -22.38 23.16 -1.73
N SER A 34 -22.24 23.52 -0.46
CA SER A 34 -23.09 24.52 0.18
C SER A 34 -22.72 25.93 -0.30
N GLN A 35 -23.77 26.64 -0.63
CA GLN A 35 -23.80 27.98 -1.22
C GLN A 35 -23.29 29.06 -0.26
N ALA A 36 -22.56 30.02 -0.82
CA ALA A 36 -22.64 31.41 -0.35
C ALA A 36 -22.67 32.31 -1.58
N ALA A 37 -23.77 33.01 -1.71
CA ALA A 37 -24.05 34.00 -2.76
C ALA A 37 -23.30 35.30 -2.46
N HIS A 38 -22.68 35.92 -3.49
CA HIS A 38 -22.66 37.37 -3.63
C HIS A 38 -22.63 37.80 -5.11
N LYS A 39 -23.47 38.75 -5.42
CA LYS A 39 -23.73 39.39 -6.71
C LYS A 39 -22.55 40.25 -7.20
N GLY A 40 -22.40 40.35 -8.54
CA GLY A 40 -21.65 41.41 -9.19
C GLY A 40 -21.30 41.09 -10.64
N SER A 41 -22.16 41.40 -11.55
CA SER A 41 -22.16 42.20 -12.77
C SER A 41 -20.91 42.21 -13.67
N ALA A 42 -21.12 41.72 -14.90
CA ALA A 42 -20.78 42.23 -16.23
C ALA A 42 -19.30 42.47 -16.66
N GLY A 43 -19.01 41.99 -17.86
CA GLY A 43 -17.97 42.52 -18.73
C GLY A 43 -17.24 41.50 -19.61
N GLN A 44 -17.91 41.06 -20.69
CA GLN A 44 -17.20 40.47 -21.84
C GLN A 44 -16.52 41.59 -22.64
N SER A 45 -15.25 41.43 -23.00
CA SER A 45 -14.67 42.08 -24.16
C SER A 45 -13.62 41.19 -24.79
N GLN A 46 -14.01 40.58 -25.88
CA GLN A 46 -13.07 40.04 -26.90
C GLN A 46 -12.38 41.21 -27.58
N VAL A 47 -11.07 41.10 -27.75
CA VAL A 47 -10.31 41.98 -28.64
C VAL A 47 -9.60 41.09 -29.70
N GLU A 48 -10.23 41.08 -30.87
CA GLU A 48 -9.59 40.61 -32.11
C GLU A 48 -8.60 41.67 -32.57
N PHE A 49 -7.34 41.29 -32.77
CA PHE A 49 -6.38 42.12 -33.49
C PHE A 49 -6.25 41.61 -34.94
N CYS A 50 -6.84 42.39 -35.85
CA CYS A 50 -6.72 42.25 -37.30
C CYS A 50 -5.49 43.01 -37.76
N CYS A 51 -4.50 42.36 -38.31
CA CYS A 51 -3.37 43.00 -39.02
C CYS A 51 -3.81 43.37 -40.42
N MET A 52 -3.92 44.69 -40.71
CA MET A 52 -3.95 45.24 -42.07
C MET A 52 -2.54 45.68 -42.45
N ILE A 53 -2.04 45.11 -43.53
CA ILE A 53 -0.81 45.54 -44.23
C ILE A 53 -1.26 46.56 -45.28
N ASP A 54 -0.73 47.77 -45.18
CA ASP A 54 -0.93 48.82 -46.19
C ASP A 54 0.39 49.03 -46.98
N GLU A 55 0.35 48.73 -48.27
CA GLU A 55 1.43 48.96 -49.22
C GLU A 55 1.32 50.38 -49.81
N ARG A 56 2.38 51.17 -49.75
CA ARG A 56 2.57 52.30 -50.64
C ARG A 56 4.03 52.45 -51.10
N PRO A 57 4.22 52.93 -52.36
CA PRO A 57 5.44 52.69 -53.13
C PRO A 57 6.54 53.75 -52.95
N ALA A 58 7.77 53.31 -53.28
CA ALA A 58 8.98 54.05 -53.24
C ALA A 58 9.04 55.13 -54.32
N SER A 59 9.54 56.31 -53.97
CA SER A 59 10.10 57.29 -54.97
C SER A 59 11.40 57.89 -54.45
N LEU A 60 12.42 57.56 -55.18
CA LEU A 60 13.62 58.35 -55.53
C LEU A 60 14.17 59.44 -54.53
N PHE A 61 15.23 59.09 -53.82
CA PHE A 61 16.19 60.06 -53.33
C PHE A 61 17.62 59.64 -53.68
N LYS A 62 18.42 60.64 -54.19
CA LYS A 62 19.71 60.50 -54.85
C LYS A 62 20.78 59.78 -53.99
N VAL A 63 21.53 58.90 -54.67
CA VAL A 63 22.43 57.87 -54.09
C VAL A 63 23.85 58.45 -53.75
N GLU A 64 24.16 59.72 -53.93
CA GLU A 64 25.57 60.15 -53.82
C GLU A 64 26.02 60.74 -52.48
N THR A 65 25.08 61.18 -51.63
CA THR A 65 25.45 61.72 -50.31
C THR A 65 25.52 60.66 -49.19
N VAL A 66 25.05 59.51 -49.45
CA VAL A 66 24.97 58.40 -48.45
C VAL A 66 26.30 57.69 -48.25
N LYS A 67 27.18 57.66 -49.27
CA LYS A 67 28.50 56.97 -49.18
C LYS A 67 29.55 57.65 -48.33
N ALA A 68 29.46 58.92 -48.14
CA ALA A 68 30.43 59.67 -47.30
C ALA A 68 30.08 59.57 -45.82
N VAL A 69 28.75 59.62 -45.48
CA VAL A 69 28.25 59.55 -44.12
C VAL A 69 28.37 58.09 -43.57
N ALA A 70 28.20 57.10 -44.46
CA ALA A 70 28.35 55.69 -44.06
C ALA A 70 29.77 55.29 -43.65
N ARG A 71 30.81 55.93 -44.27
CA ARG A 71 32.23 55.67 -43.94
C ARG A 71 32.66 56.29 -42.60
N THR A 72 32.07 57.41 -42.20
CA THR A 72 32.33 58.05 -40.88
C THR A 72 31.60 57.30 -39.75
N PHE A 73 30.35 56.84 -39.96
CA PHE A 73 29.67 56.03 -39.02
C PHE A 73 30.29 54.64 -38.81
N ALA A 74 30.82 54.04 -39.90
CA ALA A 74 31.53 52.77 -39.80
C ALA A 74 32.81 52.85 -38.98
N ARG A 75 33.55 54.00 -39.07
CA ARG A 75 34.78 54.22 -38.27
C ARG A 75 34.48 54.52 -36.80
N LEU A 76 33.37 55.20 -36.48
CA LEU A 76 32.95 55.45 -35.12
C LEU A 76 32.41 54.13 -34.47
N ALA A 77 31.70 53.31 -35.22
CA ALA A 77 31.19 51.98 -34.72
C ALA A 77 32.34 51.03 -34.42
N VAL A 78 33.41 51.01 -35.16
CA VAL A 78 34.60 50.19 -34.89
C VAL A 78 35.38 50.70 -33.65
N LEU A 79 35.42 52.01 -33.40
CA LEU A 79 36.06 52.54 -32.19
C LEU A 79 35.24 52.31 -30.94
N THR A 80 33.92 52.36 -31.02
CA THR A 80 33.00 51.98 -29.85
C THR A 80 32.98 50.51 -29.59
N ALA A 81 33.13 49.64 -30.60
CA ALA A 81 33.22 48.21 -30.45
C ALA A 81 34.52 47.75 -29.76
N LEU A 82 35.60 48.53 -29.84
CA LEU A 82 36.88 48.23 -29.17
C LEU A 82 36.94 48.69 -27.69
N LEU A 83 36.02 49.58 -27.25
CA LEU A 83 35.95 50.08 -25.87
C LEU A 83 34.85 49.38 -25.01
N ALA A 84 34.02 48.57 -25.63
CA ALA A 84 32.91 47.86 -24.95
C ALA A 84 33.29 46.63 -24.10
N PRO A 85 34.48 45.99 -24.17
CA PRO A 85 34.76 44.81 -23.39
C PRO A 85 35.10 45.03 -21.90
N MET A 86 35.25 46.30 -21.45
CA MET A 86 35.64 46.52 -20.04
C MET A 86 34.48 46.72 -19.07
N ALA A 87 33.23 46.83 -19.52
CA ALA A 87 32.07 47.00 -18.65
C ALA A 87 31.19 45.73 -18.53
N ALA A 88 31.53 44.66 -19.25
CA ALA A 88 30.70 43.44 -19.32
C ALA A 88 31.11 42.33 -18.31
N CYS A 89 32.03 42.63 -17.36
CA CYS A 89 32.47 41.61 -16.39
C CYS A 89 31.48 41.31 -15.25
N SER A 90 30.33 41.98 -15.16
CA SER A 90 29.36 41.75 -14.09
C SER A 90 28.13 40.93 -14.50
N SER A 91 27.98 40.59 -15.78
CA SER A 91 26.80 39.82 -16.24
C SER A 91 27.13 38.44 -16.81
N LEU A 92 28.39 38.00 -16.70
CA LEU A 92 28.81 36.66 -17.16
C LEU A 92 28.63 35.53 -16.11
N ASP A 93 28.14 35.85 -14.92
CA ASP A 93 27.86 34.84 -13.89
C ASP A 93 26.72 33.89 -14.29
N SER A 94 25.85 34.30 -15.22
CA SER A 94 24.76 33.44 -15.70
C SER A 94 25.18 32.45 -16.81
N LEU A 95 26.40 32.58 -17.35
CA LEU A 95 26.94 31.71 -18.40
C LEU A 95 28.08 30.80 -17.91
N ASN A 96 28.30 30.74 -16.60
CA ASN A 96 29.28 29.83 -16.02
C ASN A 96 28.71 28.42 -15.92
N PRO A 97 29.02 27.49 -16.81
CA PRO A 97 28.51 26.10 -16.73
C PRO A 97 29.09 25.33 -15.55
N PHE A 98 30.06 25.94 -14.82
CA PHE A 98 30.62 25.42 -13.57
C PHE A 98 30.31 26.32 -12.37
N GLY A 99 29.42 27.32 -12.55
CA GLY A 99 28.88 28.09 -11.44
C GLY A 99 28.09 27.14 -10.55
N GLY A 100 28.73 26.66 -9.50
CA GLY A 100 28.09 25.78 -8.51
C GLY A 100 26.81 26.44 -8.04
N GLU A 101 25.73 25.69 -8.04
CA GLU A 101 24.48 26.08 -7.38
C GLU A 101 24.86 26.69 -6.03
N LYS A 102 24.56 27.98 -5.85
CA LYS A 102 24.64 28.58 -4.53
C LYS A 102 23.65 27.85 -3.67
N TYR A 103 24.12 26.78 -3.01
CA TYR A 103 23.35 26.15 -1.94
C TYR A 103 23.12 27.23 -0.89
N GLU A 104 21.99 27.92 -0.99
CA GLU A 104 21.49 28.67 0.14
C GLU A 104 21.26 27.64 1.24
N THR A 105 22.23 27.50 2.10
CA THR A 105 22.05 26.81 3.37
C THR A 105 20.98 27.59 4.12
N LYS A 106 19.71 27.21 3.90
CA LYS A 106 18.62 27.66 4.75
C LYS A 106 19.00 27.18 6.15
N LEU A 107 19.58 28.06 6.94
CA LEU A 107 19.76 27.81 8.36
C LEU A 107 18.36 27.56 8.90
N LEU A 108 18.05 26.29 9.13
CA LEU A 108 16.82 25.91 9.82
C LEU A 108 16.91 26.57 11.20
N PRO A 109 15.83 27.22 11.67
CA PRO A 109 15.81 27.77 13.02
C PRO A 109 16.15 26.64 14.02
N ASP A 110 16.95 26.95 15.00
CA ASP A 110 17.38 26.02 16.05
C ASP A 110 16.20 25.77 17.00
N ILE A 111 15.23 24.95 16.50
CA ILE A 111 14.02 24.58 17.22
C ILE A 111 14.36 23.36 18.08
N PRO A 112 14.07 23.37 19.39
CA PRO A 112 14.29 22.22 20.25
C PRO A 112 13.56 20.97 19.75
N ALA A 113 14.19 19.79 19.89
CA ALA A 113 13.60 18.52 19.44
C ALA A 113 12.20 18.27 20.00
N GLN A 114 11.95 18.67 21.25
CA GLN A 114 10.63 18.56 21.86
C GLN A 114 9.58 19.40 21.14
N GLU A 115 9.91 20.62 20.76
CA GLU A 115 8.97 21.51 20.07
C GLU A 115 8.58 20.96 18.68
N ILE A 116 9.54 20.39 17.94
CA ILE A 116 9.26 19.72 16.67
C ILE A 116 8.31 18.52 16.87
N TYR A 117 8.51 17.76 17.94
CA TYR A 117 7.64 16.66 18.32
C TYR A 117 6.22 17.15 18.64
N ASP A 118 6.09 18.22 19.44
CA ASP A 118 4.81 18.82 19.82
C ASP A 118 4.08 19.41 18.60
N GLN A 119 4.79 20.03 17.66
CA GLN A 119 4.24 20.46 16.36
C GLN A 119 3.70 19.28 15.55
N GLY A 120 4.40 18.13 15.55
CA GLY A 120 3.95 16.90 14.92
C GLY A 120 2.65 16.38 15.57
N LEU A 121 2.56 16.37 16.90
CA LEU A 121 1.35 15.98 17.63
C LEU A 121 0.17 16.91 17.34
N ALA A 122 0.38 18.22 17.28
CA ALA A 122 -0.65 19.19 16.95
C ALA A 122 -1.25 18.92 15.55
N ARG A 123 -0.41 18.60 14.57
CA ARG A 123 -0.86 18.20 13.21
C ARG A 123 -1.64 16.89 13.24
N LEU A 124 -1.21 15.91 14.03
CA LEU A 124 -1.93 14.65 14.21
C LEU A 124 -3.34 14.87 14.77
N GLN A 125 -3.47 15.74 15.78
CA GLN A 125 -4.76 16.11 16.38
C GLN A 125 -5.69 16.79 15.36
N SER A 126 -5.13 17.61 14.46
CA SER A 126 -5.87 18.21 13.35
C SER A 126 -6.14 17.28 12.17
N LYS A 127 -5.71 16.00 12.27
CA LYS A 127 -5.80 14.97 11.20
C LYS A 127 -4.98 15.30 9.94
N ASP A 128 -4.02 16.20 10.06
CA ASP A 128 -3.00 16.44 9.02
C ASP A 128 -1.92 15.36 9.14
N TYR A 129 -2.24 14.15 8.70
CA TYR A 129 -1.36 12.99 8.86
C TYR A 129 -0.07 13.12 8.03
N GLU A 130 -0.16 13.67 6.84
CA GLU A 130 1.00 13.87 5.98
C GLU A 130 1.94 14.94 6.56
N GLY A 131 1.38 16.05 7.02
CA GLY A 131 2.16 17.10 7.68
C GLY A 131 2.77 16.64 8.99
N ALA A 132 2.06 15.79 9.77
CA ALA A 132 2.57 15.17 10.99
C ALA A 132 3.76 14.25 10.68
N ALA A 133 3.63 13.35 9.70
CA ALA A 133 4.69 12.45 9.29
C ALA A 133 5.96 13.20 8.85
N LYS A 134 5.81 14.31 8.12
CA LYS A 134 6.94 15.18 7.73
C LYS A 134 7.62 15.79 8.95
N LYS A 135 6.85 16.30 9.91
CA LYS A 135 7.40 16.89 11.13
C LYS A 135 8.14 15.87 12.01
N PHE A 136 7.58 14.68 12.19
CA PHE A 136 8.27 13.61 12.90
C PHE A 136 9.53 13.13 12.17
N GLY A 137 9.53 13.12 10.82
CA GLY A 137 10.72 12.81 10.03
C GLY A 137 11.83 13.88 10.13
N GLU A 138 11.49 15.13 10.43
CA GLU A 138 12.47 16.18 10.71
C GLU A 138 13.29 15.89 11.98
N LEU A 139 12.70 15.28 13.00
CA LEU A 139 13.38 14.90 14.25
C LEU A 139 14.54 13.95 14.00
N GLU A 140 14.34 12.96 13.16
CA GLU A 140 15.40 12.00 12.84
C GLU A 140 16.55 12.65 12.08
N LYS A 141 16.26 13.61 11.21
CA LYS A 141 17.27 14.33 10.42
C LYS A 141 18.07 15.32 11.25
N GLN A 142 17.41 16.06 12.14
CA GLN A 142 18.04 17.11 12.94
C GLN A 142 18.63 16.60 14.24
N PHE A 143 17.98 15.62 14.88
CA PHE A 143 18.33 15.10 16.20
C PHE A 143 18.37 13.56 16.25
N PRO A 144 19.18 12.89 15.41
CA PRO A 144 19.11 11.43 15.19
C PRO A 144 19.32 10.59 16.45
N TYR A 145 20.06 11.09 17.43
CA TYR A 145 20.38 10.35 18.67
C TYR A 145 19.53 10.76 19.88
N SER A 146 18.53 11.60 19.67
CA SER A 146 17.67 12.06 20.78
C SER A 146 16.59 11.01 21.11
N GLN A 147 16.13 11.03 22.35
CA GLN A 147 14.95 10.25 22.74
C GLN A 147 13.69 10.62 21.93
N TRP A 148 13.62 11.87 21.47
CA TRP A 148 12.54 12.37 20.64
C TRP A 148 12.57 11.80 19.24
N SER A 149 13.75 11.50 18.68
CA SER A 149 13.89 10.86 17.37
C SER A 149 13.26 9.47 17.38
N ARG A 150 13.53 8.66 18.42
CA ARG A 150 12.89 7.34 18.55
C ARG A 150 11.38 7.44 18.61
N LYS A 151 10.84 8.30 19.49
CA LYS A 151 9.39 8.54 19.57
C LYS A 151 8.84 9.12 18.26
N GLY A 152 9.58 10.04 17.65
CA GLY A 152 9.21 10.65 16.36
C GLY A 152 9.08 9.62 15.24
N LEU A 153 10.02 8.68 15.10
CA LEU A 153 9.95 7.63 14.09
C LEU A 153 8.73 6.72 14.28
N LEU A 154 8.38 6.40 15.55
CA LEU A 154 7.16 5.63 15.82
C LEU A 154 5.90 6.42 15.46
N MET A 155 5.85 7.72 15.83
CA MET A 155 4.72 8.59 15.50
C MET A 155 4.64 8.91 14.01
N GLN A 156 5.76 8.95 13.30
CA GLN A 156 5.80 9.01 11.84
C GLN A 156 5.14 7.79 11.22
N THR A 157 5.50 6.59 11.70
CA THR A 157 4.87 5.34 11.26
C THR A 157 3.36 5.35 11.48
N PHE A 158 2.94 5.77 12.66
CA PHE A 158 1.51 5.91 12.99
C PHE A 158 0.82 6.93 12.09
N SER A 159 1.45 8.06 11.81
CA SER A 159 0.90 9.10 10.93
C SER A 159 0.71 8.60 9.51
N HIS A 160 1.71 7.91 8.93
CA HIS A 160 1.59 7.28 7.62
C HIS A 160 0.46 6.24 7.58
N PHE A 161 0.35 5.41 8.64
CA PHE A 161 -0.72 4.42 8.74
C PHE A 161 -2.11 5.07 8.77
N GLN A 162 -2.30 6.10 9.60
CA GLN A 162 -3.57 6.83 9.70
C GLN A 162 -3.91 7.60 8.43
N GLY A 163 -2.89 8.06 7.71
CA GLY A 163 -3.03 8.72 6.41
C GLY A 163 -3.25 7.76 5.23
N ASN A 164 -3.38 6.45 5.49
CA ASN A 164 -3.46 5.38 4.48
C ASN A 164 -2.24 5.34 3.52
N GLN A 165 -1.11 5.91 3.93
CA GLN A 165 0.17 5.81 3.25
C GLN A 165 0.87 4.52 3.68
N PHE A 166 0.27 3.38 3.31
CA PHE A 166 0.66 2.08 3.88
C PHE A 166 2.08 1.66 3.52
N ASP A 167 2.56 1.97 2.33
CA ASP A 167 3.93 1.61 1.93
C ASP A 167 4.97 2.42 2.71
N ASP A 168 4.72 3.70 2.99
CA ASP A 168 5.57 4.56 3.83
C ASP A 168 5.49 4.13 5.31
N ALA A 169 4.30 3.72 5.77
CA ALA A 169 4.13 3.16 7.11
C ALA A 169 4.95 1.87 7.29
N VAL A 170 4.96 0.98 6.31
CA VAL A 170 5.79 -0.24 6.33
C VAL A 170 7.28 0.11 6.34
N ALA A 171 7.71 1.06 5.51
CA ALA A 171 9.11 1.47 5.43
C ALA A 171 9.60 2.05 6.77
N SER A 172 8.85 2.98 7.38
CA SER A 172 9.18 3.58 8.67
C SER A 172 9.09 2.59 9.83
N ALA A 173 8.10 1.69 9.83
CA ALA A 173 7.98 0.62 10.82
C ALA A 173 9.17 -0.34 10.80
N ASN A 174 9.55 -0.82 9.61
CA ASN A 174 10.71 -1.70 9.45
C ASN A 174 12.00 -1.01 9.91
N ARG A 175 12.13 0.29 9.60
CA ARG A 175 13.25 1.08 10.09
C ARG A 175 13.27 1.14 11.61
N TYR A 176 12.12 1.38 12.27
CA TYR A 176 12.01 1.37 13.72
C TYR A 176 12.42 0.03 14.33
N VAL A 177 11.89 -1.08 13.81
CA VAL A 177 12.20 -2.44 14.29
C VAL A 177 13.69 -2.77 14.16
N ASN A 178 14.34 -2.30 13.10
CA ASN A 178 15.76 -2.53 12.86
C ASN A 178 16.66 -1.67 13.76
N LEU A 179 16.27 -0.40 14.01
CA LEU A 179 17.07 0.52 14.83
C LEU A 179 16.87 0.26 16.34
N TYR A 180 15.68 -0.16 16.75
CA TYR A 180 15.29 -0.30 18.15
C TYR A 180 14.69 -1.68 18.48
N PRO A 181 15.40 -2.80 18.20
CA PRO A 181 14.83 -4.15 18.29
C PRO A 181 14.41 -4.56 19.72
N THR A 182 14.95 -3.92 20.74
CA THR A 182 14.71 -4.22 22.17
C THR A 182 13.79 -3.21 22.85
N SER A 183 13.27 -2.22 22.13
CA SER A 183 12.34 -1.24 22.68
C SER A 183 10.98 -1.87 23.00
N GLU A 184 10.32 -1.38 24.04
CA GLU A 184 8.98 -1.82 24.42
C GLU A 184 7.94 -1.52 23.33
N GLU A 185 8.18 -0.50 22.52
CA GLU A 185 7.29 -0.09 21.42
C GLU A 185 7.55 -0.86 20.13
N THR A 186 8.59 -1.70 20.05
CA THR A 186 8.93 -2.47 18.83
C THR A 186 7.79 -3.40 18.37
N PRO A 187 7.07 -4.11 19.27
CA PRO A 187 5.90 -4.89 18.86
C PRO A 187 4.82 -4.03 18.20
N TYR A 188 4.61 -2.81 18.67
CA TYR A 188 3.66 -1.89 18.06
C TYR A 188 4.07 -1.45 16.67
N ALA A 189 5.32 -1.08 16.47
CA ALA A 189 5.83 -0.74 15.14
C ALA A 189 5.66 -1.91 14.16
N ALA A 190 6.02 -3.14 14.58
CA ALA A 190 5.81 -4.34 13.77
C ALA A 190 4.33 -4.59 13.48
N TYR A 191 3.45 -4.35 14.46
CA TYR A 191 2.01 -4.48 14.28
C TYR A 191 1.45 -3.47 13.28
N LEU A 192 1.92 -2.21 13.29
CA LEU A 192 1.53 -1.20 12.28
C LEU A 192 1.98 -1.62 10.87
N ALA A 193 3.17 -2.21 10.72
CA ALA A 193 3.61 -2.76 9.43
C ALA A 193 2.70 -3.90 8.95
N ALA A 194 2.37 -4.85 9.84
CA ALA A 194 1.47 -5.95 9.54
C ALA A 194 0.07 -5.46 9.14
N MET A 195 -0.49 -4.51 9.90
CA MET A 195 -1.78 -3.89 9.62
C MET A 195 -1.78 -3.09 8.31
N SER A 196 -0.67 -2.45 7.97
CA SER A 196 -0.52 -1.76 6.69
C SER A 196 -0.64 -2.72 5.51
N TYR A 197 0.01 -3.88 5.56
CA TYR A 197 -0.18 -4.93 4.56
C TYR A 197 -1.59 -5.53 4.60
N TYR A 198 -2.13 -5.77 5.79
CA TYR A 198 -3.46 -6.33 5.98
C TYR A 198 -4.56 -5.47 5.37
N ASN A 199 -4.50 -4.16 5.55
CA ASN A 199 -5.47 -3.22 4.97
C ASN A 199 -5.37 -3.10 3.44
N GLN A 200 -4.28 -3.58 2.85
CA GLN A 200 -4.07 -3.61 1.40
C GLN A 200 -4.42 -4.97 0.78
N ILE A 201 -4.93 -5.95 1.55
CA ILE A 201 -5.31 -7.27 1.01
C ILE A 201 -6.45 -7.10 0.03
N PRO A 202 -6.27 -7.49 -1.25
CA PRO A 202 -7.31 -7.35 -2.25
C PRO A 202 -8.32 -8.52 -2.16
N ASP A 203 -9.29 -8.52 -3.07
CA ASP A 203 -10.20 -9.66 -3.26
C ASP A 203 -9.44 -10.97 -3.52
N VAL A 204 -10.04 -12.11 -3.14
CA VAL A 204 -9.45 -13.47 -3.27
C VAL A 204 -9.08 -13.86 -4.69
N THR A 205 -9.65 -13.21 -5.71
CA THR A 205 -9.35 -13.49 -7.12
C THR A 205 -8.05 -12.86 -7.60
N ARG A 206 -7.54 -11.88 -6.86
CA ARG A 206 -6.34 -11.11 -7.20
C ARG A 206 -5.09 -11.73 -6.56
N ASP A 207 -3.94 -11.11 -6.82
CA ASP A 207 -2.68 -11.49 -6.20
C ASP A 207 -2.71 -11.28 -4.67
N GLN A 208 -2.20 -12.25 -3.91
CA GLN A 208 -2.26 -12.28 -2.45
C GLN A 208 -0.91 -12.00 -1.77
N GLU A 209 0.05 -11.42 -2.47
CA GLU A 209 1.38 -11.11 -1.90
C GLU A 209 1.26 -10.26 -0.62
N ARG A 210 0.33 -9.30 -0.58
CA ARG A 210 0.10 -8.47 0.62
C ARG A 210 -0.40 -9.31 1.79
N ALA A 211 -1.25 -10.29 1.56
CA ALA A 211 -1.73 -11.22 2.59
C ALA A 211 -0.59 -12.10 3.13
N GLU A 212 0.28 -12.61 2.27
CA GLU A 212 1.44 -13.41 2.67
C GLU A 212 2.41 -12.58 3.53
N ARG A 213 2.68 -11.34 3.15
CA ARG A 213 3.52 -10.42 3.92
C ARG A 213 2.91 -10.10 5.28
N ALA A 214 1.60 -9.80 5.33
CA ALA A 214 0.88 -9.58 6.58
C ALA A 214 0.97 -10.80 7.50
N LEU A 215 0.69 -12.00 6.96
CA LEU A 215 0.77 -13.27 7.70
C LEU A 215 2.15 -13.50 8.29
N ALA A 216 3.21 -13.23 7.52
CA ALA A 216 4.59 -13.42 7.98
C ALA A 216 4.90 -12.50 9.19
N ILE A 217 4.53 -11.21 9.12
CA ILE A 217 4.81 -10.27 10.21
C ILE A 217 3.94 -10.56 11.44
N PHE A 218 2.64 -10.85 11.28
CA PHE A 218 1.79 -11.26 12.41
C PHE A 218 2.33 -12.52 13.10
N THR A 219 2.80 -13.51 12.32
CA THR A 219 3.43 -14.70 12.88
C THR A 219 4.71 -14.37 13.65
N GLN A 220 5.53 -13.46 13.12
CA GLN A 220 6.72 -12.97 13.80
C GLN A 220 6.39 -12.28 15.14
N ILE A 221 5.31 -11.47 15.18
CA ILE A 221 4.86 -10.80 16.41
C ILE A 221 4.50 -11.83 17.48
N THR A 222 3.70 -12.83 17.12
CA THR A 222 3.27 -13.87 18.07
C THR A 222 4.42 -14.74 18.58
N GLN A 223 5.48 -14.90 17.80
CA GLN A 223 6.67 -15.69 18.16
C GLN A 223 7.67 -14.88 18.98
N LYS A 224 7.98 -13.65 18.57
CA LYS A 224 9.02 -12.82 19.22
C LYS A 224 8.50 -12.12 20.48
N TRP A 225 7.24 -11.69 20.45
CA TRP A 225 6.63 -10.90 21.54
C TRP A 225 5.28 -11.47 22.00
N PRO A 226 5.24 -12.74 22.47
CA PRO A 226 3.98 -13.41 22.81
C PRO A 226 3.24 -12.78 23.98
N LYS A 227 3.90 -11.96 24.78
CA LYS A 227 3.31 -11.25 25.92
C LYS A 227 2.88 -9.81 25.60
N SER A 228 3.10 -9.34 24.37
CA SER A 228 2.66 -7.99 23.98
C SER A 228 1.13 -7.94 23.85
N GLU A 229 0.56 -6.77 24.07
CA GLU A 229 -0.88 -6.51 23.90
C GLU A 229 -1.36 -6.77 22.46
N TYR A 230 -0.43 -6.71 21.48
CA TYR A 230 -0.73 -6.94 20.06
C TYR A 230 -0.74 -8.43 19.68
N ALA A 231 -0.24 -9.31 20.53
CA ALA A 231 -0.09 -10.73 20.21
C ALA A 231 -1.43 -11.45 20.04
N GLU A 232 -2.44 -11.11 20.84
CA GLU A 232 -3.75 -11.73 20.74
C GLU A 232 -4.50 -11.30 19.48
N ASP A 233 -4.50 -10.00 19.16
CA ASP A 233 -5.09 -9.54 17.90
C ASP A 233 -4.32 -10.10 16.69
N ALA A 234 -2.98 -10.19 16.76
CA ALA A 234 -2.18 -10.81 15.72
C ALA A 234 -2.56 -12.28 15.46
N LYS A 235 -2.86 -13.06 16.50
CA LYS A 235 -3.35 -14.44 16.34
C LYS A 235 -4.68 -14.48 15.58
N PHE A 236 -5.60 -13.60 15.92
CA PHE A 236 -6.86 -13.47 15.18
C PHE A 236 -6.64 -13.09 13.72
N LYS A 237 -5.79 -12.08 13.47
CA LYS A 237 -5.44 -11.63 12.10
C LYS A 237 -4.74 -12.72 11.30
N ILE A 238 -3.88 -13.54 11.93
CA ILE A 238 -3.29 -14.73 11.31
C ILE A 238 -4.37 -15.67 10.77
N GLN A 239 -5.39 -15.97 11.60
CA GLN A 239 -6.46 -16.88 11.19
C GLN A 239 -7.26 -16.31 10.00
N VAL A 240 -7.65 -15.03 10.07
CA VAL A 240 -8.37 -14.36 8.97
C VAL A 240 -7.55 -14.31 7.69
N THR A 241 -6.25 -14.02 7.81
CA THR A 241 -5.36 -13.95 6.63
C THR A 241 -5.14 -15.33 6.01
N ARG A 242 -5.01 -16.39 6.85
CA ARG A 242 -4.93 -17.79 6.37
C ARG A 242 -6.21 -18.19 5.64
N ASP A 243 -7.36 -17.78 6.15
CA ASP A 243 -8.66 -18.04 5.53
C ASP A 243 -8.76 -17.38 4.14
N GLN A 244 -8.28 -16.16 4.02
CA GLN A 244 -8.20 -15.45 2.75
C GLN A 244 -7.28 -16.17 1.73
N LEU A 245 -6.09 -16.60 2.16
CA LEU A 245 -5.13 -17.33 1.33
C LEU A 245 -5.68 -18.71 0.91
N ALA A 246 -6.32 -19.43 1.85
CA ALA A 246 -6.99 -20.69 1.55
C ALA A 246 -8.12 -20.48 0.53
N GLY A 247 -8.92 -19.41 0.69
CA GLY A 247 -9.97 -19.04 -0.26
C GLY A 247 -9.46 -18.84 -1.68
N LYS A 248 -8.26 -18.24 -1.84
CA LYS A 248 -7.58 -18.11 -3.13
C LYS A 248 -7.30 -19.46 -3.77
N GLU A 249 -6.64 -20.36 -3.01
CA GLU A 249 -6.30 -21.69 -3.52
C GLU A 249 -7.57 -22.50 -3.85
N MET A 250 -8.62 -22.38 -3.03
CA MET A 250 -9.93 -22.99 -3.29
C MET A 250 -10.57 -22.45 -4.58
N SER A 251 -10.53 -21.16 -4.81
CA SER A 251 -11.06 -20.54 -6.02
C SER A 251 -10.37 -21.08 -7.28
N VAL A 252 -9.02 -21.12 -7.24
CA VAL A 252 -8.23 -21.67 -8.36
C VAL A 252 -8.47 -23.17 -8.53
N GLY A 253 -8.58 -23.91 -7.42
CA GLY A 253 -8.90 -25.36 -7.46
C GLY A 253 -10.24 -25.65 -8.10
N ARG A 254 -11.28 -24.93 -7.70
CA ARG A 254 -12.63 -25.04 -8.30
C ARG A 254 -12.64 -24.68 -9.80
N PHE A 255 -11.87 -23.68 -10.20
CA PHE A 255 -11.72 -23.33 -11.61
C PHE A 255 -11.11 -24.47 -12.44
N TYR A 256 -10.05 -25.13 -11.95
CA TYR A 256 -9.47 -26.29 -12.65
C TYR A 256 -10.42 -27.49 -12.63
N LEU A 257 -11.12 -27.73 -11.52
CA LEU A 257 -12.07 -28.82 -11.37
C LEU A 257 -13.22 -28.72 -12.40
N SER A 258 -13.80 -27.52 -12.52
CA SER A 258 -14.87 -27.26 -13.50
C SER A 258 -14.44 -27.49 -14.96
N ARG A 259 -13.14 -27.38 -15.24
CA ARG A 259 -12.54 -27.69 -16.55
C ARG A 259 -12.04 -29.12 -16.68
N ARG A 260 -12.34 -29.98 -15.70
CA ARG A 260 -11.89 -31.37 -15.64
C ARG A 260 -10.36 -31.53 -15.64
N ASN A 261 -9.63 -30.48 -15.27
CA ASN A 261 -8.18 -30.55 -15.04
C ASN A 261 -7.94 -31.00 -13.59
N TYR A 262 -8.22 -32.29 -13.34
CA TYR A 262 -8.22 -32.85 -11.99
C TYR A 262 -6.85 -32.77 -11.33
N THR A 263 -5.77 -33.01 -12.08
CA THR A 263 -4.39 -32.95 -11.51
C THR A 263 -4.05 -31.56 -11.00
N ALA A 264 -4.39 -30.50 -11.74
CA ALA A 264 -4.18 -29.15 -11.31
C ALA A 264 -5.07 -28.77 -10.10
N ALA A 265 -6.33 -29.22 -10.11
CA ALA A 265 -7.26 -29.02 -9.00
C ALA A 265 -6.77 -29.69 -7.72
N ILE A 266 -6.34 -30.95 -7.80
CA ILE A 266 -5.77 -31.72 -6.67
C ILE A 266 -4.60 -30.97 -6.03
N ASN A 267 -3.68 -30.44 -6.82
CA ASN A 267 -2.53 -29.72 -6.28
C ASN A 267 -2.97 -28.50 -5.47
N ARG A 268 -3.97 -27.74 -5.94
CA ARG A 268 -4.51 -26.58 -5.21
C ARG A 268 -5.20 -26.97 -3.91
N PHE A 269 -6.06 -27.98 -3.93
CA PHE A 269 -6.73 -28.45 -2.72
C PHE A 269 -5.74 -29.07 -1.72
N ARG A 270 -4.67 -29.72 -2.21
CA ARG A 270 -3.58 -30.20 -1.36
C ARG A 270 -2.84 -29.05 -0.67
N ASP A 271 -2.63 -27.93 -1.37
CA ASP A 271 -2.03 -26.73 -0.76
C ASP A 271 -2.89 -26.17 0.38
N VAL A 272 -4.24 -26.18 0.23
CA VAL A 272 -5.15 -25.80 1.33
C VAL A 272 -4.94 -26.70 2.53
N LEU A 273 -4.96 -28.01 2.35
CA LEU A 273 -4.79 -28.97 3.45
C LEU A 273 -3.35 -28.99 4.00
N GLY A 274 -2.35 -28.65 3.20
CA GLY A 274 -0.96 -28.61 3.62
C GLY A 274 -0.56 -27.37 4.42
N LYS A 275 -1.14 -26.22 4.08
CA LYS A 275 -0.74 -24.91 4.61
C LYS A 275 -1.80 -24.26 5.51
N TYR A 276 -3.10 -24.58 5.29
CA TYR A 276 -4.23 -23.85 5.87
C TYR A 276 -5.29 -24.76 6.49
N GLN A 277 -4.88 -25.85 7.14
CA GLN A 277 -5.76 -26.89 7.70
C GLN A 277 -6.79 -26.38 8.71
N THR A 278 -6.45 -25.32 9.45
CA THR A 278 -7.32 -24.74 10.48
C THR A 278 -8.35 -23.77 9.94
N THR A 279 -8.47 -23.64 8.62
CA THR A 279 -9.43 -22.74 7.98
C THR A 279 -10.74 -23.45 7.69
N ARG A 280 -11.81 -22.68 7.58
CA ARG A 280 -13.15 -23.20 7.17
C ARG A 280 -13.15 -23.87 5.79
N HIS A 281 -12.11 -23.65 4.98
CA HIS A 281 -11.99 -24.21 3.64
C HIS A 281 -11.52 -25.67 3.63
N SER A 282 -11.01 -26.18 4.74
CA SER A 282 -10.44 -27.55 4.80
C SER A 282 -11.50 -28.63 4.58
N GLU A 283 -12.71 -28.44 5.06
CA GLU A 283 -13.83 -29.36 4.87
C GLU A 283 -14.19 -29.46 3.38
N GLU A 284 -14.43 -28.32 2.70
CA GLU A 284 -14.70 -28.30 1.26
C GLU A 284 -13.52 -28.86 0.45
N ALA A 285 -12.27 -28.57 0.84
CA ALA A 285 -11.09 -29.04 0.13
C ALA A 285 -11.00 -30.56 0.11
N LEU A 286 -11.34 -31.25 1.22
CA LEU A 286 -11.41 -32.71 1.29
C LEU A 286 -12.50 -33.27 0.37
N TYR A 287 -13.68 -32.67 0.37
CA TYR A 287 -14.75 -33.06 -0.57
C TYR A 287 -14.32 -32.92 -2.03
N ARG A 288 -13.75 -31.77 -2.39
CA ARG A 288 -13.28 -31.52 -3.77
C ARG A 288 -12.12 -32.41 -4.17
N LEU A 289 -11.29 -32.85 -3.22
CA LEU A 289 -10.29 -33.90 -3.48
C LEU A 289 -10.93 -35.24 -3.78
N THR A 290 -11.97 -35.63 -3.02
CA THR A 290 -12.74 -36.86 -3.30
C THR A 290 -13.28 -36.83 -4.74
N GLU A 291 -13.93 -35.72 -5.13
CA GLU A 291 -14.47 -35.52 -6.47
C GLU A 291 -13.36 -35.60 -7.55
N ALA A 292 -12.23 -34.91 -7.34
CA ALA A 292 -11.14 -34.86 -8.30
C ALA A 292 -10.43 -36.21 -8.46
N TYR A 293 -10.20 -36.96 -7.37
CA TYR A 293 -9.61 -38.30 -7.42
C TYR A 293 -10.53 -39.30 -8.10
N LEU A 294 -11.83 -39.23 -7.86
CA LEU A 294 -12.81 -40.06 -8.60
C LEU A 294 -12.79 -39.72 -10.09
N GLY A 295 -12.71 -38.45 -10.44
CA GLY A 295 -12.61 -38.00 -11.84
C GLY A 295 -11.36 -38.52 -12.56
N LEU A 296 -10.25 -38.77 -11.83
CA LEU A 296 -9.04 -39.44 -12.32
C LEU A 296 -9.08 -40.96 -12.26
N GLY A 297 -10.12 -41.56 -11.61
CA GLY A 297 -10.19 -42.99 -11.39
C GLY A 297 -9.29 -43.50 -10.24
N ILE A 298 -8.73 -42.61 -9.42
CA ILE A 298 -7.87 -42.96 -8.27
C ILE A 298 -8.76 -43.21 -7.03
N LYS A 299 -9.49 -44.34 -7.05
CA LYS A 299 -10.54 -44.65 -6.09
C LYS A 299 -10.04 -44.69 -4.65
N HIS A 300 -8.84 -45.22 -4.41
CA HIS A 300 -8.26 -45.38 -3.08
C HIS A 300 -8.02 -44.04 -2.37
N GLU A 301 -7.44 -43.06 -3.08
CA GLU A 301 -7.23 -41.73 -2.51
C GLU A 301 -8.56 -40.97 -2.31
N ALA A 302 -9.55 -41.21 -3.17
CA ALA A 302 -10.90 -40.65 -2.97
C ALA A 302 -11.57 -41.19 -1.70
N GLN A 303 -11.50 -42.52 -1.46
CA GLN A 303 -12.00 -43.13 -0.25
C GLN A 303 -11.30 -42.59 0.99
N THR A 304 -9.98 -42.42 0.94
CA THR A 304 -9.19 -41.83 2.03
C THR A 304 -9.58 -40.40 2.32
N ALA A 305 -9.76 -39.56 1.26
CA ALA A 305 -10.19 -38.17 1.44
C ALA A 305 -11.55 -38.06 2.14
N ALA A 306 -12.50 -38.90 1.74
CA ALA A 306 -13.82 -38.94 2.36
C ALA A 306 -13.76 -39.51 3.79
N ALA A 307 -12.92 -40.51 4.07
CA ALA A 307 -12.74 -41.05 5.41
C ALA A 307 -12.16 -40.00 6.38
N VAL A 308 -11.13 -39.27 5.94
CA VAL A 308 -10.53 -38.14 6.70
C VAL A 308 -11.58 -37.03 6.92
N LEU A 309 -12.39 -36.73 5.90
CA LEU A 309 -13.49 -35.77 6.02
C LEU A 309 -14.52 -36.20 7.06
N GLY A 310 -14.97 -37.45 7.01
CA GLY A 310 -15.95 -38.00 7.98
C GLY A 310 -15.42 -38.11 9.40
N HIS A 311 -14.11 -38.37 9.57
CA HIS A 311 -13.49 -38.40 10.88
C HIS A 311 -13.44 -37.02 11.55
N ASN A 312 -13.09 -35.99 10.78
CA ASN A 312 -12.88 -34.63 11.30
C ASN A 312 -14.14 -33.76 11.29
N TYR A 313 -15.08 -34.02 10.37
CA TYR A 313 -16.30 -33.23 10.16
C TYR A 313 -17.51 -34.12 9.94
N PRO A 314 -17.88 -35.00 10.93
CA PRO A 314 -18.91 -36.03 10.74
C PRO A 314 -20.29 -35.47 10.45
N ASP A 315 -20.63 -34.29 10.99
CA ASP A 315 -21.95 -33.66 10.82
C ASP A 315 -22.00 -32.68 9.64
N GLY A 316 -20.87 -32.49 8.96
CA GLY A 316 -20.70 -31.52 7.86
C GLY A 316 -21.52 -31.91 6.63
N GLN A 317 -22.03 -30.90 5.91
CA GLN A 317 -22.73 -31.14 4.63
C GLN A 317 -21.78 -31.75 3.59
N TRP A 318 -20.54 -31.31 3.55
CA TRP A 318 -19.53 -31.82 2.62
C TRP A 318 -19.20 -33.29 2.81
N TYR A 319 -19.32 -33.79 4.05
CA TYR A 319 -19.16 -35.23 4.30
C TYR A 319 -20.33 -36.03 3.74
N LYS A 320 -21.56 -35.58 3.90
CA LYS A 320 -22.74 -36.22 3.33
C LYS A 320 -22.64 -36.30 1.81
N ASP A 321 -22.27 -35.18 1.19
CA ASP A 321 -22.09 -35.09 -0.27
C ASP A 321 -20.94 -36.01 -0.75
N ALA A 322 -19.84 -36.12 0.01
CA ALA A 322 -18.73 -37.04 -0.31
C ALA A 322 -19.16 -38.52 -0.18
N TYR A 323 -19.92 -38.84 0.85
CA TYR A 323 -20.43 -40.19 1.08
C TYR A 323 -21.36 -40.60 -0.06
N ASP A 324 -22.34 -39.78 -0.42
CA ASP A 324 -23.26 -40.04 -1.53
C ASP A 324 -22.52 -40.18 -2.87
N LEU A 325 -21.48 -39.36 -3.09
CA LEU A 325 -20.66 -39.44 -4.29
C LEU A 325 -19.90 -40.77 -4.40
N LEU A 326 -19.38 -41.31 -3.28
CA LEU A 326 -18.70 -42.60 -3.25
C LEU A 326 -19.68 -43.75 -3.41
N GLN A 327 -20.86 -43.72 -2.71
CA GLN A 327 -21.91 -44.72 -2.81
C GLN A 327 -22.43 -44.90 -4.24
N ASN A 328 -22.62 -43.79 -4.97
CA ASN A 328 -22.98 -43.81 -6.39
C ASN A 328 -21.95 -44.53 -7.27
N GLY A 329 -20.68 -44.58 -6.82
CA GLY A 329 -19.60 -45.35 -7.45
C GLY A 329 -19.42 -46.78 -6.90
N GLY A 330 -20.29 -47.23 -5.98
CA GLY A 330 -20.17 -48.54 -5.29
C GLY A 330 -18.97 -48.61 -4.35
N LEU A 331 -18.56 -47.48 -3.77
CA LEU A 331 -17.40 -47.32 -2.88
C LEU A 331 -17.86 -46.88 -1.51
N GLU A 332 -17.08 -47.16 -0.47
CA GLU A 332 -17.27 -46.67 0.90
C GLU A 332 -16.02 -45.91 1.37
N PRO A 333 -16.15 -44.93 2.27
CA PRO A 333 -15.02 -44.29 2.91
C PRO A 333 -14.09 -45.32 3.57
N SER A 334 -12.81 -45.29 3.25
CA SER A 334 -11.81 -46.21 3.81
C SER A 334 -10.49 -45.47 3.99
N GLU A 335 -10.00 -45.39 5.23
CA GLU A 335 -8.77 -44.68 5.55
C GLU A 335 -7.52 -45.51 5.20
N ASP A 336 -6.63 -44.95 4.39
CA ASP A 336 -5.26 -45.41 4.28
C ASP A 336 -4.37 -44.62 5.24
N LYS A 337 -3.93 -45.26 6.30
CA LYS A 337 -2.96 -44.67 7.26
C LYS A 337 -1.63 -44.31 6.67
N GLY A 338 -1.27 -44.86 5.52
CA GLY A 338 -0.08 -44.53 4.74
C GLY A 338 -0.19 -43.29 3.89
N SER A 339 -1.42 -42.85 3.60
CA SER A 339 -1.69 -41.67 2.79
C SER A 339 -1.10 -40.41 3.39
N TRP A 340 -0.73 -39.47 2.52
CA TRP A 340 -0.25 -38.15 2.90
C TRP A 340 -1.33 -37.38 3.68
N MET A 341 -2.59 -37.53 3.34
CA MET A 341 -3.74 -36.85 4.00
C MET A 341 -3.85 -37.30 5.47
N SER A 342 -3.89 -38.60 5.73
CA SER A 342 -3.94 -39.13 7.10
C SER A 342 -2.75 -38.68 7.94
N LYS A 343 -1.56 -38.63 7.35
CA LYS A 343 -0.35 -38.13 8.03
C LYS A 343 -0.42 -36.65 8.38
N ILE A 344 -0.96 -35.81 7.51
CA ILE A 344 -1.10 -34.37 7.74
C ILE A 344 -2.09 -34.12 8.88
N PHE A 345 -3.27 -34.73 8.85
CA PHE A 345 -4.29 -34.51 9.87
C PHE A 345 -3.86 -35.03 11.25
N LYS A 346 -3.14 -36.16 11.31
CA LYS A 346 -2.50 -36.63 12.56
C LYS A 346 -1.50 -35.66 13.14
N LYS A 347 -0.69 -35.02 12.30
CA LYS A 347 0.32 -34.04 12.76
C LYS A 347 -0.31 -32.78 13.41
N VAL A 348 -1.51 -32.43 13.03
CA VAL A 348 -2.24 -31.24 13.54
C VAL A 348 -3.11 -31.58 14.77
N GLY A 349 -3.15 -32.84 15.16
CA GLY A 349 -4.00 -33.30 16.29
C GLY A 349 -5.49 -33.36 15.95
N LEU A 350 -5.80 -33.41 14.66
CA LEU A 350 -7.14 -33.58 14.09
C LEU A 350 -7.32 -35.02 13.56
N GLY A 351 -6.50 -35.97 13.99
CA GLY A 351 -6.53 -37.37 13.56
C GLY A 351 -6.48 -38.36 14.71
#